data_6aceb019d78a1800dd2b9ff23e4f05ca
#
_entry.id   6aceb019d78a1800dd2b9ff23e4f05ca
#
_cell.length_a   1.000
_cell.length_b   1.000
_cell.length_c   1.000
_cell.angle_alpha   90.00
_cell.angle_beta   90.00
_cell.angle_gamma   90.00
#
_symmetry.space_group_name_H-M   'P 1'
#
loop_
_entity.id
_entity.type
_entity.pdbx_description
1 polymer ?
#
loop_
_entity_poly.entity_id
_entity_poly.type
_entity_poly.pdbx_seq_one_letter_code
_entity_poly.pdbx_strand_id
1 'polypeptide(L)'
;MIAFFFAFDFLRDEDANKAVQVVVAVIVGVGGVWGMYWGMDRMISLLPERTGRAVRPFAFVGPAMAILTFYLVYPAVNTTIISFQDKRSESWVGFDNYIRIFTESTYQIAIRNSLGWVILVPIAAVVIGLAFATMVDKLSRRTESITKSLIFLPMAISFVGAAVVFAFVYGFRPEGFGNQIGILNAIMVAIGQDPVNWLQSQPWNNLFLMVILVWLQTGFSMVILSSAIKGVPEVLLEAARIDGASEWQAFRSVTLPSISSTIVVVWTTVLITTWKVFDIVFVMTGGRDGTQVVAQQMVTEFFTFRNNGVGAALAVLLFIAVIPILIINVQRFRAQEATR
;
A
#
# COMPACT_ATOMS: atom_id res chain seq x y z
N MET A 1 -28.61 -7.65 26.10
CA MET A 1 -28.98 -8.36 24.86
C MET A 1 -30.25 -7.79 24.21
N ILE A 2 -31.37 -7.67 24.94
CA ILE A 2 -32.64 -7.14 24.42
C ILE A 2 -32.52 -5.71 23.89
N ALA A 3 -31.91 -4.79 24.63
CA ALA A 3 -31.69 -3.40 24.17
C ALA A 3 -30.83 -3.29 22.89
N PHE A 4 -29.86 -4.18 22.73
CA PHE A 4 -29.03 -4.27 21.51
C PHE A 4 -29.85 -4.71 20.30
N PHE A 5 -30.78 -5.65 20.50
CA PHE A 5 -31.65 -6.13 19.43
C PHE A 5 -32.59 -5.01 18.93
N PHE A 6 -33.24 -4.29 19.84
CA PHE A 6 -34.07 -3.15 19.48
C PHE A 6 -33.31 -2.00 18.84
N ALA A 7 -32.10 -1.72 19.32
CA ALA A 7 -31.26 -0.71 18.70
C ALA A 7 -30.83 -1.11 17.28
N PHE A 8 -30.51 -2.39 17.07
CA PHE A 8 -30.13 -2.91 15.75
C PHE A 8 -31.30 -2.90 14.76
N ASP A 9 -32.51 -3.23 15.24
CA ASP A 9 -33.74 -3.17 14.44
C ASP A 9 -34.07 -1.73 14.02
N PHE A 10 -33.97 -0.78 14.97
CA PHE A 10 -34.10 0.64 14.67
C PHE A 10 -33.05 1.17 13.68
N LEU A 11 -31.82 0.69 13.76
CA LEU A 11 -30.73 1.09 12.84
C LEU A 11 -30.93 0.56 11.41
N ARG A 12 -31.73 -0.49 11.23
CA ARG A 12 -32.08 -1.07 9.91
C ARG A 12 -33.34 -0.46 9.29
N ASP A 13 -34.09 0.32 10.05
CA ASP A 13 -35.30 0.96 9.59
C ASP A 13 -34.98 2.06 8.58
N GLU A 14 -35.39 1.90 7.33
CA GLU A 14 -35.15 2.85 6.24
C GLU A 14 -35.93 4.15 6.41
N ASP A 15 -37.07 4.12 7.09
CA ASP A 15 -37.97 5.25 7.31
C ASP A 15 -37.57 6.10 8.55
N ALA A 16 -36.67 5.59 9.38
CA ALA A 16 -36.26 6.27 10.59
C ALA A 16 -35.38 7.52 10.30
N ASN A 17 -35.50 8.51 11.21
CA ASN A 17 -34.71 9.74 11.09
C ASN A 17 -33.19 9.45 11.14
N LYS A 18 -32.50 9.78 10.05
CA LYS A 18 -31.07 9.48 9.86
C LYS A 18 -30.18 10.11 10.95
N ALA A 19 -30.52 11.32 11.43
CA ALA A 19 -29.76 11.96 12.52
C ALA A 19 -29.90 11.18 13.84
N VAL A 20 -31.08 10.66 14.14
CA VAL A 20 -31.32 9.82 15.32
C VAL A 20 -30.62 8.48 15.16
N GLN A 21 -30.65 7.87 13.98
CA GLN A 21 -29.91 6.62 13.70
C GLN A 21 -28.40 6.79 13.95
N VAL A 22 -27.78 7.89 13.51
CA VAL A 22 -26.36 8.18 13.77
C VAL A 22 -26.08 8.27 15.26
N VAL A 23 -26.91 9.00 16.03
CA VAL A 23 -26.73 9.12 17.47
C VAL A 23 -26.87 7.75 18.16
N VAL A 24 -27.88 6.97 17.82
CA VAL A 24 -28.08 5.62 18.35
C VAL A 24 -26.93 4.71 17.97
N ALA A 25 -26.44 4.75 16.73
CA ALA A 25 -25.30 3.96 16.30
C ALA A 25 -24.03 4.26 17.12
N VAL A 26 -23.75 5.55 17.39
CA VAL A 26 -22.60 5.97 18.20
C VAL A 26 -22.76 5.50 19.66
N ILE A 27 -23.94 5.71 20.27
CA ILE A 27 -24.18 5.30 21.65
C ILE A 27 -24.08 3.78 21.80
N VAL A 28 -24.70 3.02 20.88
CA VAL A 28 -24.69 1.56 20.92
C VAL A 28 -23.31 1.00 20.57
N GLY A 29 -22.60 1.58 19.60
CA GLY A 29 -21.25 1.16 19.22
C GLY A 29 -20.24 1.41 20.35
N VAL A 30 -20.15 2.65 20.81
CA VAL A 30 -19.19 3.03 21.88
C VAL A 30 -19.61 2.42 23.22
N GLY A 31 -20.88 2.56 23.62
CA GLY A 31 -21.40 2.01 24.87
C GLY A 31 -21.38 0.48 24.90
N GLY A 32 -21.59 -0.18 23.77
CA GLY A 32 -21.53 -1.63 23.66
C GLY A 32 -20.10 -2.16 23.85
N VAL A 33 -19.12 -1.54 23.20
CA VAL A 33 -17.71 -1.90 23.36
C VAL A 33 -17.26 -1.63 24.82
N TRP A 34 -17.59 -0.47 25.37
CA TRP A 34 -17.29 -0.15 26.77
C TRP A 34 -17.95 -1.14 27.73
N GLY A 35 -19.26 -1.41 27.55
CA GLY A 35 -20.01 -2.34 28.40
C GLY A 35 -19.49 -3.78 28.29
N MET A 36 -19.07 -4.22 27.12
CA MET A 36 -18.44 -5.53 26.92
C MET A 36 -17.15 -5.64 27.76
N TYR A 37 -16.23 -4.68 27.62
CA TYR A 37 -14.97 -4.72 28.36
C TYR A 37 -15.16 -4.54 29.85
N TRP A 38 -16.07 -3.67 30.29
CA TRP A 38 -16.44 -3.52 31.68
C TRP A 38 -17.02 -4.82 32.26
N GLY A 39 -17.94 -5.46 31.54
CA GLY A 39 -18.54 -6.73 31.95
C GLY A 39 -17.49 -7.85 32.04
N MET A 40 -16.60 -7.94 31.07
CA MET A 40 -15.49 -8.90 31.06
C MET A 40 -14.54 -8.68 32.25
N ASP A 41 -14.15 -7.44 32.52
CA ASP A 41 -13.30 -7.14 33.68
C ASP A 41 -13.98 -7.52 34.99
N ARG A 42 -15.29 -7.22 35.14
CA ARG A 42 -16.08 -7.61 36.29
C ARG A 42 -16.15 -9.13 36.45
N MET A 43 -16.35 -9.88 35.39
CA MET A 43 -16.36 -11.35 35.43
C MET A 43 -15.01 -11.92 35.81
N ILE A 44 -13.91 -11.38 35.26
CA ILE A 44 -12.56 -11.81 35.57
C ILE A 44 -12.21 -11.53 37.04
N SER A 45 -12.70 -10.40 37.59
CA SER A 45 -12.47 -10.04 39.01
C SER A 45 -13.13 -10.99 40.00
N LEU A 46 -14.05 -11.85 39.56
CA LEU A 46 -14.65 -12.90 40.39
C LEU A 46 -13.79 -14.20 40.43
N LEU A 47 -12.77 -14.31 39.58
CA LEU A 47 -11.87 -15.45 39.52
C LEU A 47 -10.76 -15.30 40.59
N PRO A 48 -10.17 -16.43 41.04
CA PRO A 48 -8.98 -16.42 41.88
C PRO A 48 -7.86 -15.62 41.20
N GLU A 49 -7.06 -14.86 41.96
CA GLU A 49 -6.04 -13.92 41.43
C GLU A 49 -5.08 -14.54 40.39
N ARG A 50 -4.65 -15.78 40.59
CA ARG A 50 -3.76 -16.47 39.65
C ARG A 50 -4.44 -16.70 38.31
N THR A 51 -5.69 -17.19 38.33
CA THR A 51 -6.49 -17.44 37.11
C THR A 51 -6.90 -16.13 36.46
N GLY A 52 -7.34 -15.13 37.22
CA GLY A 52 -7.70 -13.80 36.73
C GLY A 52 -6.54 -13.11 36.00
N ARG A 53 -5.31 -13.17 36.55
CA ARG A 53 -4.12 -12.63 35.88
C ARG A 53 -3.78 -13.35 34.56
N ALA A 54 -3.94 -14.67 34.50
CA ALA A 54 -3.68 -15.44 33.29
C ALA A 54 -4.74 -15.20 32.20
N VAL A 55 -6.01 -15.05 32.55
CA VAL A 55 -7.13 -14.91 31.61
C VAL A 55 -7.28 -13.47 31.10
N ARG A 56 -6.93 -12.47 31.90
CA ARG A 56 -7.12 -11.04 31.58
C ARG A 56 -6.57 -10.63 30.21
N PRO A 57 -5.33 -10.93 29.81
CA PRO A 57 -4.81 -10.59 28.48
C PRO A 57 -5.65 -11.19 27.35
N PHE A 58 -6.05 -12.46 27.49
CA PHE A 58 -6.85 -13.13 26.46
C PHE A 58 -8.28 -12.58 26.37
N ALA A 59 -8.87 -12.23 27.49
CA ALA A 59 -10.19 -11.62 27.51
C ALA A 59 -10.20 -10.24 26.82
N PHE A 60 -9.22 -9.39 27.10
CA PHE A 60 -9.17 -8.04 26.48
C PHE A 60 -8.73 -8.06 25.02
N VAL A 61 -7.84 -8.97 24.63
CA VAL A 61 -7.37 -9.10 23.24
C VAL A 61 -8.26 -10.05 22.43
N GLY A 62 -8.94 -10.99 23.09
CA GLY A 62 -9.73 -12.05 22.48
C GLY A 62 -10.78 -11.58 21.45
N PRO A 63 -11.63 -10.59 21.77
CA PRO A 63 -12.63 -10.11 20.83
C PRO A 63 -12.01 -9.56 19.53
N ALA A 64 -10.93 -8.77 19.65
CA ALA A 64 -10.21 -8.26 18.49
C ALA A 64 -9.57 -9.41 17.68
N MET A 65 -8.93 -10.37 18.37
CA MET A 65 -8.34 -11.54 17.72
C MET A 65 -9.41 -12.43 17.08
N ALA A 66 -10.58 -12.59 17.67
CA ALA A 66 -11.69 -13.34 17.09
C ALA A 66 -12.16 -12.69 15.78
N ILE A 67 -12.34 -11.37 15.77
CA ILE A 67 -12.72 -10.61 14.57
C ILE A 67 -11.64 -10.76 13.49
N LEU A 68 -10.37 -10.57 13.84
CA LEU A 68 -9.26 -10.72 12.90
C LEU A 68 -9.18 -12.16 12.35
N THR A 69 -9.36 -13.17 13.21
CA THR A 69 -9.36 -14.57 12.78
C THR A 69 -10.50 -14.84 11.80
N PHE A 70 -11.71 -14.38 12.11
CA PHE A 70 -12.88 -14.62 11.26
C PHE A 70 -12.81 -13.88 9.92
N TYR A 71 -12.40 -12.61 9.93
CA TYR A 71 -12.42 -11.79 8.71
C TYR A 71 -11.11 -11.80 7.91
N LEU A 72 -9.97 -12.20 8.49
CA LEU A 72 -8.68 -12.24 7.79
C LEU A 72 -8.12 -13.65 7.68
N VAL A 73 -8.01 -14.38 8.80
CA VAL A 73 -7.35 -15.70 8.78
C VAL A 73 -8.23 -16.72 8.07
N TYR A 74 -9.52 -16.80 8.39
CA TYR A 74 -10.44 -17.73 7.76
C TYR A 74 -10.52 -17.55 6.22
N PRO A 75 -10.73 -16.34 5.66
CA PRO A 75 -10.69 -16.16 4.21
C PRO A 75 -9.33 -16.47 3.58
N ALA A 76 -8.22 -16.17 4.25
CA ALA A 76 -6.89 -16.49 3.76
C ALA A 76 -6.66 -18.01 3.66
N VAL A 77 -7.06 -18.75 4.69
CA VAL A 77 -7.01 -20.23 4.68
C VAL A 77 -7.93 -20.80 3.60
N ASN A 78 -9.18 -20.31 3.51
CA ASN A 78 -10.13 -20.74 2.50
C ASN A 78 -9.61 -20.46 1.07
N THR A 79 -9.07 -19.28 0.81
CA THR A 79 -8.44 -18.95 -0.48
C THR A 79 -7.27 -19.89 -0.79
N THR A 80 -6.48 -20.24 0.24
CA THR A 80 -5.39 -21.22 0.06
C THR A 80 -5.93 -22.61 -0.31
N ILE A 81 -7.04 -23.04 0.26
CA ILE A 81 -7.71 -24.29 -0.10
C ILE A 81 -8.23 -24.22 -1.55
N ILE A 82 -8.93 -23.16 -1.91
CA ILE A 82 -9.48 -22.93 -3.25
C ILE A 82 -8.38 -22.92 -4.31
N SER A 83 -7.16 -22.47 -3.98
CA SER A 83 -6.04 -22.42 -4.94
C SER A 83 -5.63 -23.80 -5.47
N PHE A 84 -5.99 -24.89 -4.79
CA PHE A 84 -5.78 -26.28 -5.23
C PHE A 84 -7.02 -26.91 -5.88
N GLN A 85 -8.07 -26.12 -6.08
CA GLN A 85 -9.32 -26.56 -6.69
C GLN A 85 -9.46 -26.04 -8.13
N ASP A 86 -10.42 -26.62 -8.84
CA ASP A 86 -10.72 -26.22 -10.23
C ASP A 86 -11.34 -24.81 -10.33
N LYS A 87 -11.69 -24.44 -11.54
CA LYS A 87 -12.29 -23.14 -11.86
C LYS A 87 -13.52 -22.82 -11.01
N ARG A 88 -14.35 -23.80 -10.65
CA ARG A 88 -15.58 -23.64 -9.89
C ARG A 88 -15.44 -23.95 -8.40
N SER A 89 -14.30 -24.38 -7.95
CA SER A 89 -14.03 -24.86 -6.58
C SER A 89 -14.86 -26.12 -6.23
N GLU A 90 -15.11 -26.98 -7.23
CA GLU A 90 -15.90 -28.20 -7.06
C GLU A 90 -15.01 -29.46 -6.94
N SER A 91 -13.84 -29.47 -7.58
CA SER A 91 -12.93 -30.60 -7.60
C SER A 91 -11.48 -30.20 -7.31
N TRP A 92 -10.70 -31.15 -6.75
CA TRP A 92 -9.29 -30.95 -6.48
C TRP A 92 -8.45 -31.17 -7.73
N VAL A 93 -7.61 -30.20 -8.07
CA VAL A 93 -6.65 -30.24 -9.21
C VAL A 93 -5.19 -30.20 -8.75
N GLY A 94 -4.94 -30.23 -7.42
CA GLY A 94 -3.58 -30.19 -6.87
C GLY A 94 -2.84 -28.91 -7.27
N PHE A 95 -1.66 -29.05 -7.86
CA PHE A 95 -0.80 -27.94 -8.25
C PHE A 95 -1.04 -27.40 -9.66
N ASP A 96 -2.04 -27.85 -10.40
CA ASP A 96 -2.26 -27.47 -11.80
C ASP A 96 -2.42 -25.96 -12.00
N ASN A 97 -3.11 -25.27 -11.08
CA ASN A 97 -3.24 -23.82 -11.12
C ASN A 97 -1.87 -23.12 -11.01
N TYR A 98 -0.99 -23.61 -10.15
CA TYR A 98 0.36 -23.06 -10.00
C TYR A 98 1.24 -23.38 -11.23
N ILE A 99 1.18 -24.59 -11.76
CA ILE A 99 1.87 -24.98 -13.00
C ILE A 99 1.43 -24.03 -14.12
N ARG A 100 0.14 -23.79 -14.25
CA ARG A 100 -0.45 -22.87 -15.20
C ARG A 100 0.09 -21.46 -15.06
N ILE A 101 0.16 -20.92 -13.84
CA ILE A 101 0.71 -19.57 -13.55
C ILE A 101 2.17 -19.45 -13.99
N PHE A 102 2.97 -20.50 -13.84
CA PHE A 102 4.39 -20.45 -14.22
C PHE A 102 4.67 -20.85 -15.66
N THR A 103 3.70 -21.41 -16.40
CA THR A 103 3.89 -21.88 -17.79
C THR A 103 3.20 -21.01 -18.83
N GLU A 104 2.05 -20.41 -18.52
CA GLU A 104 1.33 -19.56 -19.47
C GLU A 104 1.95 -18.16 -19.56
N SER A 105 2.13 -17.67 -20.80
CA SER A 105 2.77 -16.37 -21.08
C SER A 105 2.09 -15.17 -20.40
N THR A 106 0.76 -15.19 -20.28
CA THR A 106 -0.02 -14.12 -19.65
C THR A 106 0.40 -13.89 -18.20
N TYR A 107 0.52 -14.98 -17.43
CA TYR A 107 0.92 -14.86 -16.01
C TYR A 107 2.42 -14.61 -15.86
N GLN A 108 3.25 -15.17 -16.73
CA GLN A 108 4.69 -14.89 -16.76
C GLN A 108 4.96 -13.39 -17.00
N ILE A 109 4.22 -12.76 -17.92
CA ILE A 109 4.29 -11.31 -18.14
C ILE A 109 3.86 -10.56 -16.87
N ALA A 110 2.76 -10.97 -16.24
CA ALA A 110 2.27 -10.34 -15.01
C ALA A 110 3.29 -10.44 -13.86
N ILE A 111 3.92 -11.60 -13.68
CA ILE A 111 4.98 -11.80 -12.68
C ILE A 111 6.20 -10.92 -12.99
N ARG A 112 6.69 -10.95 -14.22
CA ARG A 112 7.84 -10.13 -14.65
C ARG A 112 7.57 -8.64 -14.44
N ASN A 113 6.40 -8.16 -14.84
CA ASN A 113 6.03 -6.76 -14.64
C ASN A 113 5.96 -6.43 -13.14
N SER A 114 5.28 -7.26 -12.32
CA SER A 114 5.19 -7.03 -10.88
C SER A 114 6.57 -6.99 -10.21
N LEU A 115 7.51 -7.84 -10.61
CA LEU A 115 8.90 -7.77 -10.15
C LEU A 115 9.58 -6.47 -10.57
N GLY A 116 9.38 -6.03 -11.82
CA GLY A 116 9.88 -4.73 -12.29
C GLY A 116 9.33 -3.56 -11.47
N TRP A 117 8.02 -3.56 -11.20
CA TRP A 117 7.38 -2.56 -10.35
C TRP A 117 7.96 -2.53 -8.94
N VAL A 118 8.12 -3.68 -8.29
CA VAL A 118 8.64 -3.83 -6.92
C VAL A 118 10.09 -3.41 -6.78
N ILE A 119 10.87 -3.50 -7.85
CA ILE A 119 12.26 -3.03 -7.87
C ILE A 119 12.30 -1.53 -8.15
N LEU A 120 11.68 -1.08 -9.24
CA LEU A 120 11.87 0.28 -9.75
C LEU A 120 11.12 1.34 -8.93
N VAL A 121 9.87 1.08 -8.56
CA VAL A 121 9.04 2.09 -7.88
C VAL A 121 9.59 2.44 -6.48
N PRO A 122 9.91 1.48 -5.59
CA PRO A 122 10.46 1.82 -4.27
C PRO A 122 11.81 2.53 -4.35
N ILE A 123 12.69 2.09 -5.27
CA ILE A 123 14.00 2.75 -5.47
C ILE A 123 13.78 4.19 -5.92
N ALA A 124 12.97 4.42 -6.95
CA ALA A 124 12.70 5.75 -7.47
C ALA A 124 12.04 6.66 -6.42
N ALA A 125 11.00 6.17 -5.74
CA ALA A 125 10.27 6.95 -4.73
C ALA A 125 11.16 7.32 -3.53
N VAL A 126 12.03 6.40 -3.07
CA VAL A 126 12.95 6.67 -1.96
C VAL A 126 14.07 7.62 -2.38
N VAL A 127 14.67 7.42 -3.56
CA VAL A 127 15.75 8.28 -4.05
C VAL A 127 15.25 9.70 -4.30
N ILE A 128 14.13 9.86 -5.00
CA ILE A 128 13.53 11.18 -5.27
C ILE A 128 13.04 11.80 -3.96
N GLY A 129 12.40 11.02 -3.10
CA GLY A 129 11.95 11.50 -1.78
C GLY A 129 13.10 11.96 -0.89
N LEU A 130 14.23 11.24 -0.88
CA LEU A 130 15.44 11.62 -0.16
C LEU A 130 16.06 12.90 -0.73
N ALA A 131 16.13 13.02 -2.05
CA ALA A 131 16.59 14.24 -2.71
C ALA A 131 15.73 15.44 -2.32
N PHE A 132 14.40 15.32 -2.38
CA PHE A 132 13.51 16.39 -1.94
C PHE A 132 13.62 16.65 -0.44
N ALA A 133 13.76 15.63 0.41
CA ALA A 133 13.95 15.79 1.85
C ALA A 133 15.18 16.66 2.17
N THR A 134 16.31 16.37 1.52
CA THR A 134 17.57 17.14 1.71
C THR A 134 17.51 18.55 1.17
N MET A 135 16.77 18.77 0.07
CA MET A 135 16.60 20.13 -0.51
C MET A 135 15.67 20.99 0.35
N VAL A 136 14.56 20.41 0.79
CA VAL A 136 13.54 21.12 1.56
C VAL A 136 14.02 21.48 2.97
N ASP A 137 14.89 20.66 3.55
CA ASP A 137 15.49 20.91 4.88
C ASP A 137 16.36 22.19 4.94
N LYS A 138 16.85 22.66 3.78
CA LYS A 138 17.62 23.92 3.66
C LYS A 138 16.74 25.18 3.56
N LEU A 139 15.43 25.03 3.46
CA LEU A 139 14.49 26.14 3.30
C LEU A 139 14.13 26.78 4.65
N SER A 140 13.65 28.03 4.61
CA SER A 140 13.07 28.66 5.78
C SER A 140 11.85 27.87 6.28
N ARG A 141 11.60 27.88 7.57
CA ARG A 141 10.53 27.09 8.25
C ARG A 141 9.16 27.20 7.54
N ARG A 142 8.79 28.38 7.09
CA ARG A 142 7.50 28.61 6.40
C ARG A 142 7.50 28.00 4.99
N THR A 143 8.54 28.26 4.23
CA THR A 143 8.71 27.72 2.86
C THR A 143 8.82 26.20 2.89
N GLU A 144 9.57 25.65 3.84
CA GLU A 144 9.67 24.22 4.07
C GLU A 144 8.30 23.57 4.27
N SER A 145 7.47 24.13 5.18
CA SER A 145 6.14 23.59 5.47
C SER A 145 5.24 23.60 4.23
N ILE A 146 5.23 24.70 3.46
CA ILE A 146 4.44 24.83 2.24
C ILE A 146 4.93 23.82 1.19
N THR A 147 6.23 23.74 0.95
CA THR A 147 6.81 22.83 -0.05
C THR A 147 6.52 21.37 0.30
N LYS A 148 6.67 20.98 1.58
CA LYS A 148 6.33 19.64 2.04
C LYS A 148 4.86 19.32 1.82
N SER A 149 3.97 20.25 2.13
CA SER A 149 2.53 20.07 1.92
C SER A 149 2.19 19.90 0.44
N LEU A 150 2.79 20.66 -0.46
CA LEU A 150 2.56 20.55 -1.90
C LEU A 150 3.07 19.22 -2.48
N ILE A 151 4.28 18.79 -2.08
CA ILE A 151 4.86 17.51 -2.55
C ILE A 151 4.12 16.30 -1.95
N PHE A 152 3.56 16.45 -0.74
CA PHE A 152 2.78 15.40 -0.07
C PHE A 152 1.34 15.29 -0.56
N LEU A 153 0.78 16.39 -1.12
CA LEU A 153 -0.62 16.46 -1.54
C LEU A 153 -1.09 15.31 -2.45
N PRO A 154 -0.28 14.84 -3.43
CA PRO A 154 -0.67 13.70 -4.27
C PRO A 154 -1.04 12.45 -3.50
N MET A 155 -0.41 12.18 -2.36
CA MET A 155 -0.70 11.02 -1.53
C MET A 155 -2.13 11.00 -0.97
N ALA A 156 -2.78 12.16 -0.85
CA ALA A 156 -4.18 12.27 -0.42
C ALA A 156 -5.18 11.82 -1.50
N ILE A 157 -4.73 11.67 -2.76
CA ILE A 157 -5.55 11.22 -3.88
C ILE A 157 -5.58 9.69 -3.91
N SER A 158 -6.74 9.09 -4.18
CA SER A 158 -6.82 7.64 -4.39
C SER A 158 -6.04 7.22 -5.64
N PHE A 159 -5.56 5.97 -5.68
CA PHE A 159 -4.84 5.44 -6.85
C PHE A 159 -5.68 5.51 -8.13
N VAL A 160 -6.99 5.27 -8.03
CA VAL A 160 -7.94 5.46 -9.14
C VAL A 160 -8.00 6.93 -9.58
N GLY A 161 -8.11 7.86 -8.63
CA GLY A 161 -8.11 9.29 -8.93
C GLY A 161 -6.82 9.76 -9.59
N ALA A 162 -5.67 9.29 -9.10
CA ALA A 162 -4.37 9.56 -9.71
C ALA A 162 -4.30 9.01 -11.14
N ALA A 163 -4.77 7.77 -11.38
CA ALA A 163 -4.84 7.19 -12.70
C ALA A 163 -5.69 8.04 -13.66
N VAL A 164 -6.86 8.53 -13.22
CA VAL A 164 -7.71 9.42 -14.01
C VAL A 164 -7.00 10.73 -14.35
N VAL A 165 -6.29 11.35 -13.41
CA VAL A 165 -5.48 12.56 -13.67
C VAL A 165 -4.42 12.27 -14.75
N PHE A 166 -3.71 11.15 -14.63
CA PHE A 166 -2.68 10.76 -15.61
C PHE A 166 -3.24 10.31 -16.96
N ALA A 167 -4.51 9.88 -17.02
CA ALA A 167 -5.18 9.65 -18.30
C ALA A 167 -5.26 10.94 -19.15
N PHE A 168 -5.40 12.11 -18.51
CA PHE A 168 -5.28 13.40 -19.20
C PHE A 168 -3.82 13.78 -19.50
N VAL A 169 -2.86 13.40 -18.66
CA VAL A 169 -1.44 13.68 -18.92
C VAL A 169 -0.95 12.90 -20.14
N TYR A 170 -1.29 11.60 -20.21
CA TYR A 170 -0.90 10.68 -21.29
C TYR A 170 -1.86 10.64 -22.48
N GLY A 171 -2.91 11.46 -22.48
CA GLY A 171 -3.93 11.46 -23.50
C GLY A 171 -3.34 11.52 -24.91
N PHE A 172 -3.83 10.65 -25.79
CA PHE A 172 -3.40 10.55 -27.19
C PHE A 172 -4.62 10.61 -28.10
N ARG A 173 -4.52 11.36 -29.18
CA ARG A 173 -5.48 11.35 -30.28
C ARG A 173 -4.78 10.96 -31.58
N PRO A 174 -5.31 9.97 -32.33
CA PRO A 174 -4.81 9.65 -33.66
C PRO A 174 -4.91 10.84 -34.61
N GLU A 175 -4.11 10.81 -35.65
CA GLU A 175 -4.18 11.81 -36.72
C GLU A 175 -5.60 11.90 -37.31
N GLY A 176 -6.04 13.11 -37.64
CA GLY A 176 -7.39 13.36 -38.15
C GLY A 176 -8.48 13.53 -37.11
N PHE A 177 -8.24 13.27 -35.83
CA PHE A 177 -9.22 13.40 -34.75
C PHE A 177 -9.10 14.73 -33.95
N GLY A 178 -8.42 15.74 -34.50
CA GLY A 178 -8.26 17.05 -33.91
C GLY A 178 -6.99 17.20 -33.05
N ASN A 179 -6.89 18.30 -32.29
CA ASN A 179 -5.70 18.62 -31.52
C ASN A 179 -5.50 17.64 -30.35
N GLN A 180 -4.23 17.42 -29.97
CA GLN A 180 -3.87 16.60 -28.82
C GLN A 180 -4.43 17.18 -27.52
N ILE A 181 -5.02 16.33 -26.69
CA ILE A 181 -5.59 16.72 -25.39
C ILE A 181 -4.67 16.43 -24.22
N GLY A 182 -3.72 15.50 -24.41
CA GLY A 182 -2.78 15.10 -23.36
C GLY A 182 -1.67 16.13 -23.19
N ILE A 183 -1.32 16.44 -21.96
CA ILE A 183 -0.28 17.45 -21.63
C ILE A 183 1.05 17.07 -22.29
N LEU A 184 1.49 15.82 -22.19
CA LEU A 184 2.75 15.38 -22.79
C LEU A 184 2.72 15.46 -24.32
N ASN A 185 1.63 15.09 -24.94
CA ASN A 185 1.50 15.18 -26.40
C ASN A 185 1.35 16.61 -26.89
N ALA A 186 0.73 17.49 -26.11
CA ALA A 186 0.73 18.93 -26.39
C ALA A 186 2.15 19.52 -26.39
N ILE A 187 2.99 19.08 -25.44
CA ILE A 187 4.41 19.48 -25.38
C ILE A 187 5.17 18.90 -26.59
N MET A 188 4.98 17.61 -26.92
CA MET A 188 5.62 16.97 -28.08
C MET A 188 5.34 17.75 -29.36
N VAL A 189 4.08 18.08 -29.61
CA VAL A 189 3.68 18.86 -30.79
C VAL A 189 4.28 20.28 -30.75
N ALA A 190 4.30 20.94 -29.59
CA ALA A 190 4.88 22.27 -29.44
C ALA A 190 6.38 22.34 -29.75
N ILE A 191 7.12 21.25 -29.53
CA ILE A 191 8.55 21.14 -29.89
C ILE A 191 8.77 20.51 -31.29
N GLY A 192 7.71 20.34 -32.08
CA GLY A 192 7.78 19.81 -33.45
C GLY A 192 7.98 18.29 -33.54
N GLN A 193 7.63 17.55 -32.49
CA GLN A 193 7.67 16.08 -32.48
C GLN A 193 6.28 15.48 -32.68
N ASP A 194 6.22 14.26 -33.20
CA ASP A 194 4.97 13.54 -33.37
C ASP A 194 4.37 13.11 -32.02
N PRO A 195 3.03 13.07 -31.93
CA PRO A 195 2.35 12.58 -30.75
C PRO A 195 2.66 11.09 -30.49
N VAL A 196 2.82 10.73 -29.22
CA VAL A 196 3.16 9.37 -28.80
C VAL A 196 1.99 8.73 -28.06
N ASN A 197 1.65 7.48 -28.41
CA ASN A 197 0.71 6.69 -27.62
C ASN A 197 1.44 6.02 -26.45
N TRP A 198 1.65 6.78 -25.37
CA TRP A 198 2.46 6.41 -24.19
C TRP A 198 2.07 5.05 -23.59
N LEU A 199 0.77 4.75 -23.56
CA LEU A 199 0.25 3.55 -22.87
C LEU A 199 0.29 2.28 -23.75
N GLN A 200 0.48 2.43 -25.08
CA GLN A 200 0.64 1.30 -26.01
C GLN A 200 2.09 1.12 -26.47
N SER A 201 2.99 2.04 -26.14
CA SER A 201 4.40 2.01 -26.54
C SER A 201 5.20 0.99 -25.73
N GLN A 202 5.16 -0.28 -26.12
CA GLN A 202 5.98 -1.34 -25.50
C GLN A 202 7.46 -1.16 -25.82
N PRO A 203 8.37 -1.48 -24.90
CA PRO A 203 8.17 -1.94 -23.51
C PRO A 203 8.02 -0.81 -22.47
N TRP A 204 7.98 0.46 -22.91
CA TRP A 204 8.05 1.64 -22.05
C TRP A 204 6.75 1.96 -21.32
N ASN A 205 5.61 1.43 -21.79
CA ASN A 205 4.28 1.67 -21.22
C ASN A 205 4.21 1.36 -19.71
N ASN A 206 4.86 0.30 -19.24
CA ASN A 206 4.92 0.00 -17.81
C ASN A 206 5.64 1.08 -17.01
N LEU A 207 6.70 1.71 -17.56
CA LEU A 207 7.41 2.81 -16.88
C LEU A 207 6.50 4.03 -16.71
N PHE A 208 5.69 4.37 -17.71
CA PHE A 208 4.73 5.48 -17.60
C PHE A 208 3.68 5.20 -16.52
N LEU A 209 3.23 3.97 -16.37
CA LEU A 209 2.34 3.59 -15.27
C LEU A 209 3.05 3.66 -13.91
N MET A 210 4.30 3.20 -13.82
CA MET A 210 5.11 3.28 -12.59
C MET A 210 5.33 4.72 -12.12
N VAL A 211 5.49 5.69 -13.04
CA VAL A 211 5.63 7.12 -12.73
C VAL A 211 4.47 7.62 -11.88
N ILE A 212 3.25 7.14 -12.11
CA ILE A 212 2.07 7.52 -11.33
C ILE A 212 2.26 7.12 -9.85
N LEU A 213 2.68 5.89 -9.61
CA LEU A 213 2.88 5.40 -8.24
C LEU A 213 4.12 6.05 -7.59
N VAL A 214 5.20 6.27 -8.35
CA VAL A 214 6.37 7.02 -7.87
C VAL A 214 5.96 8.42 -7.43
N TRP A 215 5.17 9.14 -8.23
CA TRP A 215 4.67 10.46 -7.89
C TRP A 215 3.88 10.47 -6.57
N LEU A 216 2.97 9.50 -6.39
CA LEU A 216 2.18 9.35 -5.16
C LEU A 216 3.07 9.03 -3.94
N GLN A 217 4.08 8.17 -4.10
CA GLN A 217 4.89 7.68 -2.99
C GLN A 217 6.09 8.58 -2.65
N THR A 218 6.47 9.47 -3.56
CA THR A 218 7.58 10.41 -3.32
C THR A 218 7.30 11.34 -2.15
N GLY A 219 6.07 11.85 -2.03
CA GLY A 219 5.69 12.74 -0.93
C GLY A 219 5.78 12.05 0.43
N PHE A 220 5.30 10.81 0.53
CA PHE A 220 5.44 9.99 1.73
C PHE A 220 6.92 9.78 2.11
N SER A 221 7.72 9.34 1.14
CA SER A 221 9.15 9.12 1.32
C SER A 221 9.86 10.39 1.79
N MET A 222 9.58 11.52 1.15
CA MET A 222 10.16 12.82 1.51
C MET A 222 9.84 13.21 2.96
N VAL A 223 8.59 13.12 3.39
CA VAL A 223 8.19 13.57 4.74
C VAL A 223 8.86 12.74 5.83
N ILE A 224 8.85 11.40 5.67
CA ILE A 224 9.47 10.51 6.67
C ILE A 224 10.99 10.68 6.69
N LEU A 225 11.63 10.75 5.52
CA LEU A 225 13.09 10.92 5.44
C LEU A 225 13.54 12.31 5.91
N SER A 226 12.76 13.37 5.65
CA SER A 226 13.06 14.70 6.19
C SER A 226 12.97 14.74 7.71
N SER A 227 12.01 14.04 8.33
CA SER A 227 11.95 13.91 9.78
C SER A 227 13.15 13.15 10.35
N ALA A 228 13.61 12.11 9.65
CA ALA A 228 14.80 11.34 10.05
C ALA A 228 16.07 12.18 9.93
N ILE A 229 16.24 12.97 8.86
CA ILE A 229 17.38 13.87 8.68
C ILE A 229 17.45 14.88 9.83
N LYS A 230 16.33 15.49 10.21
CA LYS A 230 16.25 16.42 11.34
C LYS A 230 16.52 15.77 12.70
N GLY A 231 16.38 14.47 12.80
CA GLY A 231 16.70 13.70 14.00
C GLY A 231 18.19 13.38 14.16
N VAL A 232 19.03 13.66 13.16
CA VAL A 232 20.49 13.46 13.25
C VAL A 232 21.07 14.52 14.19
N PRO A 233 21.83 14.15 15.23
CA PRO A 233 22.42 15.10 16.17
C PRO A 233 23.36 16.09 15.44
N GLU A 234 23.13 17.38 15.66
CA GLU A 234 23.90 18.46 14.99
C GLU A 234 25.40 18.38 15.30
N VAL A 235 25.74 17.94 16.52
CA VAL A 235 27.15 17.72 16.96
C VAL A 235 27.91 16.79 16.03
N LEU A 236 27.27 15.77 15.45
CA LEU A 236 27.92 14.86 14.50
C LEU A 236 28.23 15.56 13.16
N LEU A 237 27.35 16.46 12.73
CA LEU A 237 27.54 17.23 11.50
C LEU A 237 28.62 18.33 11.70
N GLU A 238 28.63 18.96 12.86
CA GLU A 238 29.68 19.94 13.22
C GLU A 238 31.06 19.27 13.32
N ALA A 239 31.17 18.11 13.96
CA ALA A 239 32.41 17.35 14.02
C ALA A 239 32.92 17.03 12.62
N ALA A 240 32.06 16.53 11.72
CA ALA A 240 32.48 16.24 10.35
C ALA A 240 32.98 17.50 9.59
N ARG A 241 32.38 18.68 9.85
CA ARG A 241 32.79 19.94 9.26
C ARG A 241 34.14 20.41 9.82
N ILE A 242 34.39 20.20 11.12
CA ILE A 242 35.69 20.49 11.76
C ILE A 242 36.79 19.59 11.18
N ASP A 243 36.45 18.32 10.86
CA ASP A 243 37.37 17.37 10.20
C ASP A 243 37.60 17.69 8.70
N GLY A 244 36.99 18.79 8.18
CA GLY A 244 37.16 19.26 6.80
C GLY A 244 36.26 18.56 5.78
N ALA A 245 35.22 17.83 6.21
CA ALA A 245 34.29 17.20 5.29
C ALA A 245 33.40 18.25 4.57
N SER A 246 33.31 18.11 3.25
CA SER A 246 32.33 18.86 2.48
C SER A 246 30.89 18.44 2.84
N GLU A 247 29.86 19.24 2.51
CA GLU A 247 28.44 18.93 2.76
C GLU A 247 28.04 17.57 2.17
N TRP A 248 28.54 17.23 0.99
CA TRP A 248 28.29 15.92 0.37
C TRP A 248 28.96 14.77 1.13
N GLN A 249 30.17 14.98 1.63
CA GLN A 249 30.87 14.00 2.45
C GLN A 249 30.18 13.81 3.80
N ALA A 250 29.78 14.90 4.47
CA ALA A 250 29.01 14.87 5.71
C ALA A 250 27.65 14.14 5.49
N PHE A 251 26.97 14.43 4.40
CA PHE A 251 25.71 13.73 4.04
C PHE A 251 25.95 12.23 3.86
N ARG A 252 26.95 11.83 3.07
CA ARG A 252 27.21 10.42 2.75
C ARG A 252 27.77 9.63 3.94
N SER A 253 28.63 10.24 4.77
CA SER A 253 29.34 9.55 5.84
C SER A 253 28.69 9.66 7.20
N VAL A 254 27.84 10.68 7.43
CA VAL A 254 27.16 10.90 8.71
C VAL A 254 25.65 10.78 8.56
N THR A 255 25.02 11.62 7.72
CA THR A 255 23.55 11.67 7.63
C THR A 255 22.97 10.36 7.09
N LEU A 256 23.45 9.89 5.94
CA LEU A 256 22.91 8.71 5.27
C LEU A 256 23.03 7.43 6.11
N PRO A 257 24.15 7.12 6.75
CA PRO A 257 24.26 6.00 7.69
C PRO A 257 23.34 6.15 8.90
N SER A 258 23.21 7.35 9.47
CA SER A 258 22.36 7.62 10.65
C SER A 258 20.88 7.38 10.37
N ILE A 259 20.40 7.68 9.16
CA ILE A 259 18.99 7.48 8.77
C ILE A 259 18.74 6.16 8.03
N SER A 260 19.74 5.29 7.90
CA SER A 260 19.66 4.06 7.09
C SER A 260 18.52 3.14 7.50
N SER A 261 18.21 3.04 8.80
CA SER A 261 17.06 2.29 9.31
C SER A 261 15.74 2.85 8.81
N THR A 262 15.59 4.17 8.81
CA THR A 262 14.38 4.84 8.30
C THR A 262 14.25 4.66 6.79
N ILE A 263 15.35 4.73 6.04
CA ILE A 263 15.35 4.46 4.59
C ILE A 263 14.79 3.06 4.31
N VAL A 264 15.21 2.05 5.07
CA VAL A 264 14.71 0.67 4.89
C VAL A 264 13.24 0.56 5.23
N VAL A 265 12.77 1.21 6.29
CA VAL A 265 11.34 1.23 6.66
C VAL A 265 10.51 1.87 5.55
N VAL A 266 10.92 3.02 5.03
CA VAL A 266 10.23 3.69 3.91
C VAL A 266 10.25 2.80 2.67
N TRP A 267 11.40 2.26 2.30
CA TRP A 267 11.55 1.39 1.14
C TRP A 267 10.64 0.16 1.22
N THR A 268 10.61 -0.53 2.36
CA THR A 268 9.75 -1.70 2.54
C THR A 268 8.26 -1.36 2.56
N THR A 269 7.88 -0.20 3.09
CA THR A 269 6.50 0.27 3.05
C THR A 269 6.03 0.53 1.62
N VAL A 270 6.84 1.23 0.82
CA VAL A 270 6.56 1.48 -0.60
C VAL A 270 6.55 0.16 -1.38
N LEU A 271 7.47 -0.76 -1.08
CA LEU A 271 7.56 -2.08 -1.72
C LEU A 271 6.28 -2.90 -1.50
N ILE A 272 5.79 -2.98 -0.25
CA ILE A 272 4.53 -3.69 0.07
C ILE A 272 3.35 -3.05 -0.65
N THR A 273 3.30 -1.73 -0.72
CA THR A 273 2.26 -1.00 -1.47
C THR A 273 2.33 -1.31 -2.96
N THR A 274 3.54 -1.31 -3.52
CA THR A 274 3.78 -1.57 -4.95
C THR A 274 3.43 -3.01 -5.33
N TRP A 275 3.72 -3.98 -4.46
CA TRP A 275 3.41 -5.39 -4.72
C TRP A 275 1.92 -5.67 -4.93
N LYS A 276 1.06 -4.86 -4.30
CA LYS A 276 -0.40 -4.96 -4.39
C LYS A 276 -1.00 -4.02 -5.43
N VAL A 277 -0.18 -3.40 -6.28
CA VAL A 277 -0.69 -2.46 -7.29
C VAL A 277 -1.68 -3.14 -8.22
N PHE A 278 -2.89 -2.59 -8.25
CA PHE A 278 -4.00 -3.04 -9.08
C PHE A 278 -4.65 -1.86 -9.80
N ASP A 279 -5.08 -0.85 -9.01
CA ASP A 279 -5.95 0.24 -9.46
C ASP A 279 -5.39 1.00 -10.66
N ILE A 280 -4.11 1.37 -10.63
CA ILE A 280 -3.45 2.14 -11.70
C ILE A 280 -3.47 1.36 -13.01
N VAL A 281 -3.07 0.08 -12.98
CA VAL A 281 -3.02 -0.77 -14.17
C VAL A 281 -4.43 -1.03 -14.68
N PHE A 282 -5.38 -1.32 -13.79
CA PHE A 282 -6.76 -1.60 -14.14
C PHE A 282 -7.45 -0.40 -14.80
N VAL A 283 -7.30 0.80 -14.24
CA VAL A 283 -7.95 2.03 -14.75
C VAL A 283 -7.31 2.50 -16.05
N MET A 284 -5.98 2.44 -16.16
CA MET A 284 -5.26 3.02 -17.30
C MET A 284 -5.26 2.13 -18.55
N THR A 285 -5.06 0.83 -18.38
CA THR A 285 -4.88 -0.10 -19.50
C THR A 285 -5.77 -1.34 -19.42
N GLY A 286 -6.33 -1.66 -18.25
CA GLY A 286 -7.00 -2.95 -17.99
C GLY A 286 -6.06 -4.15 -18.09
N GLY A 287 -4.73 -3.94 -17.98
CA GLY A 287 -3.72 -4.96 -18.17
C GLY A 287 -3.42 -5.32 -19.64
N ARG A 288 -3.94 -4.54 -20.59
CA ARG A 288 -3.67 -4.72 -22.04
C ARG A 288 -2.25 -4.25 -22.39
N ASP A 289 -1.84 -4.56 -23.61
CA ASP A 289 -0.55 -4.13 -24.19
C ASP A 289 0.68 -4.54 -23.34
N GLY A 290 0.60 -5.71 -22.69
CA GLY A 290 1.69 -6.24 -21.88
C GLY A 290 1.90 -5.52 -20.54
N THR A 291 0.89 -4.80 -20.02
CA THR A 291 0.98 -4.06 -18.75
C THR A 291 0.40 -4.81 -17.55
N GLN A 292 -0.11 -6.04 -17.74
CA GLN A 292 -0.69 -6.83 -16.65
C GLN A 292 0.29 -7.04 -15.50
N VAL A 293 -0.23 -6.96 -14.28
CA VAL A 293 0.46 -7.28 -13.02
C VAL A 293 -0.31 -8.36 -12.27
N VAL A 294 0.35 -9.05 -11.33
CA VAL A 294 -0.23 -10.22 -10.63
C VAL A 294 -1.55 -9.86 -9.92
N ALA A 295 -1.61 -8.73 -9.24
CA ALA A 295 -2.84 -8.32 -8.55
C ALA A 295 -4.00 -8.00 -9.52
N GLN A 296 -3.70 -7.37 -10.67
CA GLN A 296 -4.70 -7.11 -11.70
C GLN A 296 -5.18 -8.42 -12.35
N GLN A 297 -4.24 -9.34 -12.63
CA GLN A 297 -4.60 -10.64 -13.21
C GLN A 297 -5.44 -11.48 -12.25
N MET A 298 -5.12 -11.46 -10.94
CA MET A 298 -5.93 -12.10 -9.90
C MET A 298 -7.39 -11.62 -9.95
N VAL A 299 -7.62 -10.31 -10.01
CA VAL A 299 -8.98 -9.73 -10.10
C VAL A 299 -9.67 -10.14 -11.39
N THR A 300 -8.94 -10.16 -12.51
CA THR A 300 -9.49 -10.60 -13.81
C THR A 300 -9.92 -12.05 -13.77
N GLU A 301 -9.12 -12.95 -13.16
CA GLU A 301 -9.47 -14.36 -13.01
C GLU A 301 -10.74 -14.54 -12.17
N PHE A 302 -10.83 -13.88 -11.00
CA PHE A 302 -11.99 -14.00 -10.13
C PHE A 302 -13.27 -13.43 -10.76
N PHE A 303 -13.21 -12.22 -11.28
CA PHE A 303 -14.43 -11.46 -11.61
C PHE A 303 -14.78 -11.50 -13.09
N THR A 304 -13.81 -11.58 -14.00
CA THR A 304 -14.06 -11.61 -15.45
C THR A 304 -14.18 -13.04 -15.95
N PHE A 305 -13.20 -13.89 -15.64
CA PHE A 305 -13.16 -15.27 -16.11
C PHE A 305 -13.87 -16.25 -15.17
N ARG A 306 -14.25 -15.80 -13.97
CA ARG A 306 -14.87 -16.61 -12.91
C ARG A 306 -14.09 -17.89 -12.64
N ASN A 307 -12.78 -17.76 -12.62
CA ASN A 307 -11.84 -18.85 -12.38
C ASN A 307 -11.29 -18.73 -10.95
N ASN A 308 -12.02 -19.32 -9.99
CA ASN A 308 -11.68 -19.24 -8.58
C ASN A 308 -10.34 -19.88 -8.27
N GLY A 309 -10.03 -21.05 -8.89
CA GLY A 309 -8.80 -21.79 -8.62
C GLY A 309 -7.54 -20.98 -8.96
N VAL A 310 -7.44 -20.47 -10.19
CA VAL A 310 -6.29 -19.65 -10.63
C VAL A 310 -6.27 -18.32 -9.90
N GLY A 311 -7.43 -17.65 -9.75
CA GLY A 311 -7.51 -16.39 -8.99
C GLY A 311 -7.01 -16.56 -7.54
N ALA A 312 -7.39 -17.65 -6.87
CA ALA A 312 -6.92 -17.97 -5.54
C ALA A 312 -5.42 -18.32 -5.50
N ALA A 313 -4.90 -19.03 -6.50
CA ALA A 313 -3.48 -19.32 -6.59
C ALA A 313 -2.63 -18.06 -6.79
N LEU A 314 -3.10 -17.08 -7.60
CA LEU A 314 -2.47 -15.75 -7.72
C LEU A 314 -2.53 -14.95 -6.40
N ALA A 315 -3.64 -15.03 -5.65
CA ALA A 315 -3.76 -14.41 -4.34
C ALA A 315 -2.77 -15.00 -3.33
N VAL A 316 -2.62 -16.32 -3.31
CA VAL A 316 -1.64 -17.01 -2.47
C VAL A 316 -0.21 -16.63 -2.87
N LEU A 317 0.09 -16.52 -4.16
CA LEU A 317 1.40 -16.05 -4.65
C LEU A 317 1.71 -14.64 -4.14
N LEU A 318 0.74 -13.72 -4.24
CA LEU A 318 0.88 -12.36 -3.69
C LEU A 318 1.14 -12.38 -2.18
N PHE A 319 0.42 -13.22 -1.45
CA PHE A 319 0.56 -13.34 0.00
C PHE A 319 1.94 -13.89 0.41
N ILE A 320 2.37 -14.98 -0.22
CA ILE A 320 3.67 -15.62 0.07
C ILE A 320 4.84 -14.68 -0.22
N ALA A 321 4.76 -13.89 -1.29
CA ALA A 321 5.83 -12.97 -1.65
C ALA A 321 6.03 -11.81 -0.67
N VAL A 322 5.02 -11.46 0.15
CA VAL A 322 5.15 -10.45 1.21
C VAL A 322 5.81 -11.00 2.47
N ILE A 323 5.72 -12.31 2.73
CA ILE A 323 6.24 -12.93 3.96
C ILE A 323 7.74 -12.66 4.19
N PRO A 324 8.66 -12.85 3.22
CA PRO A 324 10.07 -12.54 3.41
C PRO A 324 10.34 -11.09 3.82
N ILE A 325 9.56 -10.15 3.24
CA ILE A 325 9.69 -8.72 3.53
C ILE A 325 9.31 -8.45 5.00
N LEU A 326 8.20 -9.04 5.44
CA LEU A 326 7.74 -8.93 6.83
C LEU A 326 8.75 -9.53 7.81
N ILE A 327 9.32 -10.70 7.49
CA ILE A 327 10.35 -11.35 8.33
C ILE A 327 11.58 -10.43 8.47
N ILE A 328 12.08 -9.87 7.37
CA ILE A 328 13.21 -8.94 7.39
C ILE A 328 12.90 -7.71 8.25
N ASN A 329 11.71 -7.13 8.12
CA ASN A 329 11.30 -5.98 8.92
C ASN A 329 11.26 -6.32 10.42
N VAL A 330 10.64 -7.43 10.80
CA VAL A 330 10.56 -7.85 12.22
C VAL A 330 11.95 -8.11 12.81
N GLN A 331 12.83 -8.77 12.07
CA GLN A 331 14.20 -9.03 12.52
C GLN A 331 14.97 -7.71 12.73
N ARG A 332 14.83 -6.74 11.86
CA ARG A 332 15.47 -5.42 12.01
C ARG A 332 14.92 -4.63 13.19
N PHE A 333 13.60 -4.64 13.39
CA PHE A 333 12.99 -4.02 14.58
C PHE A 333 13.55 -4.59 15.88
N ARG A 334 13.62 -5.92 16.00
CA ARG A 334 14.19 -6.58 17.18
C ARG A 334 15.66 -6.25 17.40
N ALA A 335 16.44 -6.15 16.32
CA ALA A 335 17.86 -5.75 16.43
C ALA A 335 18.03 -4.32 16.95
N GLN A 336 17.13 -3.39 16.58
CA GLN A 336 17.15 -2.00 17.06
C GLN A 336 16.74 -1.88 18.51
N GLU A 337 15.77 -2.68 18.99
CA GLU A 337 15.38 -2.70 20.40
C GLU A 337 16.48 -3.27 21.30
N ALA A 338 17.24 -4.24 20.81
CA ALA A 338 18.36 -4.84 21.57
C ALA A 338 19.59 -3.92 21.71
N THR A 339 19.67 -2.83 20.93
CA THR A 339 20.79 -1.87 20.96
C THR A 339 20.45 -0.55 21.67
N ARG A 340 19.19 -0.41 22.15
CA ARG A 340 18.73 0.67 23.02
C ARG A 340 18.76 0.25 24.49
#